data_276506c511ad4f631ab1dbc94c1e5876
#
_entry.id   276506c511ad4f631ab1dbc94c1e5876
#
_cell.length_a   1.000
_cell.length_b   1.000
_cell.length_c   1.000
_cell.angle_alpha   90.00
_cell.angle_beta   90.00
_cell.angle_gamma   90.00
#
_symmetry.space_group_name_H-M   'P 1'
#
loop_
_entity.id
_entity.type
_entity.pdbx_description
1 polymer ?
#
loop_
_entity_poly.entity_id
_entity_poly.type
_entity_poly.pdbx_seq_one_letter_code
_entity_poly.pdbx_strand_id
1 'polypeptide(L)'
;MKKLFVTAICILCSHWLLAGEIWISPKGSDFNDGTCQSPKATLTSALRQAREWRRTEDNRIQGGITIYMEGGTYAFYEPVFIRPEDSGTKESPTIIRSVGDEKVILSGGISINGWK
;
A
#
# COMPACT_ATOMS: atom_id res chain seq x y z
N MET A 1 23.93 -3.49 -22.14
CA MET A 1 22.64 -3.44 -22.80
C MET A 1 21.51 -4.03 -22.00
N LYS A 2 21.72 -5.21 -21.39
CA LYS A 2 20.68 -5.81 -20.56
C LYS A 2 20.30 -4.96 -19.37
N LYS A 3 21.24 -4.26 -18.78
CA LYS A 3 20.97 -3.39 -17.64
C LYS A 3 20.08 -2.22 -18.02
N LEU A 4 20.29 -1.67 -19.21
CA LEU A 4 19.46 -0.58 -19.71
C LEU A 4 18.03 -1.05 -19.96
N PHE A 5 17.88 -2.28 -20.39
CA PHE A 5 16.56 -2.86 -20.66
C PHE A 5 15.76 -2.98 -19.37
N VAL A 6 16.39 -3.50 -18.31
CA VAL A 6 15.74 -3.66 -17.01
C VAL A 6 15.38 -2.29 -16.42
N THR A 7 16.27 -1.32 -16.54
CA THR A 7 16.01 0.03 -16.08
C THR A 7 14.83 0.66 -16.81
N ALA A 8 14.74 0.43 -18.12
CA ALA A 8 13.62 0.94 -18.91
C ALA A 8 12.30 0.32 -18.46
N ILE A 9 12.28 -0.94 -18.12
CA ILE A 9 11.08 -1.61 -17.64
C ILE A 9 10.62 -0.98 -16.31
N CYS A 10 11.55 -0.70 -15.39
CA CYS A 10 11.22 -0.06 -14.14
C CYS A 10 10.64 1.34 -14.35
N ILE A 11 11.22 2.09 -15.27
CA ILE A 11 10.73 3.42 -15.60
C ILE A 11 9.34 3.35 -16.22
N LEU A 12 9.10 2.36 -17.07
CA LEU A 12 7.79 2.16 -17.67
C LEU A 12 6.74 1.83 -16.62
N CYS A 13 7.08 0.99 -15.64
CA CYS A 13 6.18 0.70 -14.53
C CYS A 13 5.80 1.98 -13.80
N SER A 14 6.77 2.84 -13.51
CA SER A 14 6.50 4.10 -12.84
C SER A 14 5.63 5.02 -13.71
N HIS A 15 5.82 4.96 -15.00
CA HIS A 15 5.13 5.84 -15.94
C HIS A 15 3.67 5.44 -16.16
N TRP A 16 3.35 4.17 -16.01
CA TRP A 16 2.00 3.67 -16.21
C TRP A 16 1.07 3.95 -15.05
N LEU A 17 1.59 4.55 -13.99
CA LEU A 17 0.84 4.74 -12.77
C LEU A 17 0.18 6.11 -12.73
N LEU A 18 -0.81 6.28 -13.61
CA LEU A 18 -1.77 7.35 -13.45
C LEU A 18 -2.72 7.01 -12.31
N ALA A 19 -2.96 5.72 -12.09
CA ALA A 19 -3.68 5.26 -10.91
C ALA A 19 -2.73 5.26 -9.72
N GLY A 20 -3.19 5.68 -8.57
CA GLY A 20 -2.37 5.73 -7.38
C GLY A 20 -2.05 4.33 -6.88
N GLU A 21 -0.78 4.09 -6.63
CA GLU A 21 -0.34 2.84 -6.01
C GLU A 21 0.41 3.16 -4.75
N ILE A 22 0.07 2.44 -3.70
CA ILE A 22 0.78 2.54 -2.43
C ILE A 22 1.19 1.13 -2.05
N TRP A 23 2.46 0.93 -1.82
CA TRP A 23 3.00 -0.38 -1.48
C TRP A 23 3.33 -0.44 0.00
N ILE A 24 3.00 -1.56 0.63
CA ILE A 24 3.38 -1.81 2.01
C ILE A 24 4.03 -3.17 2.12
N SER A 25 4.93 -3.28 3.09
CA SER A 25 5.69 -4.49 3.33
C SER A 25 6.01 -4.59 4.82
N PRO A 26 6.02 -5.79 5.40
CA PRO A 26 6.44 -5.93 6.79
C PRO A 26 7.88 -5.44 7.03
N LYS A 27 8.67 -5.36 5.96
CA LYS A 27 10.05 -4.87 6.03
C LYS A 27 10.16 -3.41 5.63
N GLY A 28 9.05 -2.75 5.36
CA GLY A 28 9.05 -1.36 4.93
C GLY A 28 9.19 -0.40 6.09
N SER A 29 9.00 0.87 5.79
CA SER A 29 9.03 1.94 6.78
C SER A 29 7.96 2.96 6.46
N ASP A 30 7.26 3.43 7.48
CA ASP A 30 6.22 4.44 7.28
C ASP A 30 6.78 5.78 6.85
N PHE A 31 8.09 5.96 6.95
CA PHE A 31 8.77 7.15 6.43
C PHE A 31 9.00 7.06 4.93
N ASN A 32 8.82 5.89 4.33
CA ASN A 32 8.99 5.72 2.89
C ASN A 32 7.80 6.30 2.13
N ASP A 33 8.00 6.50 0.81
CA ASP A 33 6.96 7.10 -0.05
C ASP A 33 5.79 6.17 -0.34
N GLY A 34 5.96 4.86 -0.12
CA GLY A 34 4.93 3.89 -0.51
C GLY A 34 5.06 3.42 -1.95
N THR A 35 6.23 3.59 -2.54
CA THR A 35 6.50 3.04 -3.86
C THR A 35 6.92 1.58 -3.76
N CYS A 36 6.97 0.90 -4.89
CA CYS A 36 7.42 -0.48 -4.95
C CYS A 36 8.82 -0.66 -4.37
N GLN A 37 9.70 0.32 -4.59
CA GLN A 37 11.08 0.28 -4.10
C GLN A 37 11.22 0.77 -2.66
N SER A 38 10.26 1.57 -2.21
CA SER A 38 10.28 2.15 -0.87
C SER A 38 8.91 2.00 -0.23
N PRO A 39 8.54 0.75 0.11
CA PRO A 39 7.20 0.50 0.66
C PRO A 39 7.07 1.01 2.09
N LYS A 40 5.86 1.33 2.46
CA LYS A 40 5.54 1.65 3.84
C LYS A 40 5.41 0.37 4.65
N ALA A 41 5.36 0.51 5.95
CA ALA A 41 5.32 -0.65 6.85
C ALA A 41 3.90 -1.01 7.29
N THR A 42 2.97 -0.05 7.32
CA THR A 42 1.65 -0.28 7.89
C THR A 42 0.53 0.12 6.96
N LEU A 43 -0.59 -0.58 7.10
CA LEU A 43 -1.80 -0.24 6.36
C LEU A 43 -2.33 1.12 6.78
N THR A 44 -2.21 1.46 8.07
CA THR A 44 -2.63 2.77 8.57
C THR A 44 -1.92 3.90 7.86
N SER A 45 -0.62 3.76 7.66
CA SER A 45 0.17 4.77 6.94
C SER A 45 -0.25 4.87 5.48
N ALA A 46 -0.51 3.73 4.84
CA ALA A 46 -0.96 3.72 3.46
C ALA A 46 -2.32 4.38 3.31
N LEU A 47 -3.25 4.10 4.22
CA LEU A 47 -4.57 4.73 4.18
C LEU A 47 -4.48 6.24 4.40
N ARG A 48 -3.57 6.66 5.28
CA ARG A 48 -3.35 8.09 5.51
C ARG A 48 -2.87 8.78 4.25
N GLN A 49 -1.94 8.15 3.54
CA GLN A 49 -1.45 8.71 2.29
C GLN A 49 -2.55 8.76 1.23
N ALA A 50 -3.36 7.72 1.15
CA ALA A 50 -4.49 7.71 0.22
C ALA A 50 -5.47 8.84 0.51
N ARG A 51 -5.79 9.06 1.80
CA ARG A 51 -6.65 10.18 2.18
C ARG A 51 -6.07 11.51 1.78
N GLU A 52 -4.77 11.66 1.95
CA GLU A 52 -4.08 12.90 1.58
C GLU A 52 -4.20 13.16 0.09
N TRP A 53 -4.00 12.13 -0.73
CA TRP A 53 -4.15 12.27 -2.17
C TRP A 53 -5.57 12.66 -2.55
N ARG A 54 -6.57 12.10 -1.89
CA ARG A 54 -7.96 12.44 -2.16
C ARG A 54 -8.30 13.84 -1.69
N ARG A 55 -7.77 14.23 -0.54
CA ARG A 55 -8.01 15.55 0.01
C ARG A 55 -7.43 16.65 -0.88
N THR A 56 -6.28 16.41 -1.46
CA THR A 56 -5.62 17.39 -2.32
C THR A 56 -6.01 17.24 -3.79
N GLU A 57 -6.88 16.29 -4.10
CA GLU A 57 -7.31 16.01 -5.47
C GLU A 57 -6.11 15.73 -6.37
N ASP A 58 -5.19 14.94 -5.87
CA ASP A 58 -3.99 14.56 -6.61
C ASP A 58 -4.39 13.77 -7.87
N ASN A 59 -3.64 13.98 -8.95
CA ASN A 59 -3.93 13.29 -10.21
C ASN A 59 -3.85 11.77 -10.09
N ARG A 60 -3.13 11.27 -9.09
CA ARG A 60 -2.97 9.83 -8.88
C ARG A 60 -4.28 9.12 -8.57
N ILE A 61 -5.29 9.85 -8.10
CA ILE A 61 -6.56 9.22 -7.74
C ILE A 61 -7.48 8.96 -8.94
N GLN A 62 -7.13 9.41 -10.12
CA GLN A 62 -8.02 9.38 -11.27
C GLN A 62 -8.48 7.99 -11.68
N GLY A 63 -7.67 6.98 -11.50
CA GLY A 63 -8.06 5.60 -11.81
C GLY A 63 -8.31 4.78 -10.57
N GLY A 64 -8.36 5.43 -9.42
CA GLY A 64 -8.48 4.75 -8.14
C GLY A 64 -7.15 4.66 -7.43
N ILE A 65 -7.19 4.13 -6.22
CA ILE A 65 -5.98 3.92 -5.41
C ILE A 65 -5.91 2.44 -5.08
N THR A 66 -4.79 1.80 -5.37
CA THR A 66 -4.57 0.41 -5.00
C THR A 66 -3.46 0.34 -3.97
N ILE A 67 -3.74 -0.30 -2.84
CA ILE A 67 -2.75 -0.55 -1.82
C ILE A 67 -2.30 -1.99 -1.98
N TYR A 68 -1.03 -2.17 -2.36
CA TYR A 68 -0.43 -3.49 -2.55
C TYR A 68 0.27 -3.92 -1.28
N MET A 69 -0.09 -5.08 -0.78
CA MET A 69 0.52 -5.66 0.42
C MET A 69 1.45 -6.78 0.01
N GLU A 70 2.75 -6.61 0.25
CA GLU A 70 3.70 -7.68 0.02
C GLU A 70 3.50 -8.78 1.04
N GLY A 71 3.87 -9.99 0.69
CA GLY A 71 3.66 -11.14 1.55
C GLY A 71 4.34 -11.01 2.90
N GLY A 72 3.74 -11.61 3.91
CA GLY A 72 4.24 -11.60 5.27
C GLY A 72 3.15 -11.32 6.27
N THR A 73 3.53 -11.15 7.51
CA THR A 73 2.61 -10.92 8.61
C THR A 73 2.65 -9.45 9.02
N TYR A 74 1.47 -8.83 9.03
CA TYR A 74 1.29 -7.45 9.47
C TYR A 74 0.60 -7.48 10.82
N ALA A 75 1.32 -7.08 11.87
CA ALA A 75 0.77 -7.04 13.22
C ALA A 75 0.16 -5.67 13.47
N PHE A 76 -1.06 -5.67 13.97
CA PHE A 76 -1.75 -4.43 14.32
C PHE A 76 -1.77 -4.30 15.84
N TYR A 77 -1.13 -3.26 16.32
CA TYR A 77 -1.15 -2.95 17.75
C TYR A 77 -2.27 -1.99 18.09
N GLU A 78 -2.85 -1.37 17.08
CA GLU A 78 -3.96 -0.45 17.19
C GLU A 78 -4.98 -0.76 16.10
N PRO A 79 -6.25 -0.44 16.32
CA PRO A 79 -7.25 -0.65 15.29
C PRO A 79 -6.94 0.15 14.03
N VAL A 80 -7.20 -0.44 12.88
CA VAL A 80 -7.09 0.25 11.61
C VAL A 80 -8.49 0.75 11.26
N PHE A 81 -8.63 2.07 11.17
CA PHE A 81 -9.92 2.67 10.85
C PHE A 81 -10.03 2.93 9.36
N ILE A 82 -11.02 2.32 8.75
CA ILE A 82 -11.36 2.59 7.35
C ILE A 82 -12.58 3.48 7.37
N ARG A 83 -12.41 4.68 6.88
CA ARG A 83 -13.47 5.69 6.90
C ARG A 83 -14.27 5.64 5.61
N PRO A 84 -15.49 6.19 5.60
CA PRO A 84 -16.27 6.21 4.36
C PRO A 84 -15.54 6.85 3.18
N GLU A 85 -14.77 7.91 3.43
CA GLU A 85 -14.02 8.58 2.38
C GLU A 85 -12.89 7.71 1.82
N ASP A 86 -12.47 6.69 2.55
CA ASP A 86 -11.41 5.80 2.07
C ASP A 86 -11.90 4.90 0.94
N SER A 87 -13.20 4.66 0.85
CA SER A 87 -13.76 3.83 -0.20
C SER A 87 -13.58 4.43 -1.58
N GLY A 88 -13.51 5.75 -1.65
CA GLY A 88 -13.40 6.44 -2.91
C GLY A 88 -14.75 6.56 -3.61
N THR A 89 -14.70 6.61 -4.93
CA THR A 89 -15.89 6.74 -5.76
C THR A 89 -15.94 5.56 -6.72
N LYS A 90 -17.03 5.48 -7.49
CA LYS A 90 -17.14 4.44 -8.50
C LYS A 90 -16.03 4.53 -9.54
N GLU A 91 -15.64 5.74 -9.90
CA GLU A 91 -14.60 6.01 -10.89
C GLU A 91 -13.20 5.92 -10.28
N SER A 92 -13.11 6.08 -8.97
CA SER A 92 -11.83 6.10 -8.27
C SER A 92 -11.95 5.29 -6.97
N PRO A 93 -12.11 3.97 -7.07
CA PRO A 93 -12.24 3.15 -5.87
C PRO A 93 -10.90 2.95 -5.16
N THR A 94 -10.97 2.59 -3.89
CA THR A 94 -9.79 2.17 -3.14
C THR A 94 -9.79 0.64 -3.06
N ILE A 95 -8.71 0.03 -3.52
CA ILE A 95 -8.57 -1.42 -3.55
C ILE A 95 -7.36 -1.80 -2.69
N ILE A 96 -7.55 -2.77 -1.81
CA ILE A 96 -6.47 -3.31 -1.00
C ILE A 96 -6.29 -4.77 -1.42
N ARG A 97 -5.09 -5.12 -1.86
CA ARG A 97 -4.85 -6.47 -2.38
C ARG A 97 -3.43 -6.93 -2.10
N SER A 98 -3.25 -8.25 -2.12
CA SER A 98 -1.92 -8.83 -2.01
C SER A 98 -1.20 -8.77 -3.35
N VAL A 99 0.11 -8.83 -3.29
CA VAL A 99 0.95 -8.85 -4.50
C VAL A 99 1.02 -10.29 -5.01
N GLY A 100 0.46 -10.51 -6.19
CA GLY A 100 0.51 -11.82 -6.82
C GLY A 100 -0.04 -12.92 -5.93
N ASP A 101 0.73 -14.01 -5.82
CA ASP A 101 0.34 -15.17 -5.02
C ASP A 101 0.90 -15.13 -3.60
N GLU A 102 1.51 -14.03 -3.19
CA GLU A 102 2.10 -13.93 -1.87
C GLU A 102 1.05 -13.97 -0.79
N LYS A 103 1.34 -14.70 0.27
CA LYS A 103 0.41 -14.84 1.39
C LYS A 103 0.55 -13.65 2.34
N VAL A 104 -0.56 -12.96 2.57
CA VAL A 104 -0.62 -11.84 3.48
C VAL A 104 -1.43 -12.26 4.70
N ILE A 105 -0.85 -12.08 5.87
CA ILE A 105 -1.49 -12.42 7.14
C ILE A 105 -1.66 -11.13 7.94
N LEU A 106 -2.90 -10.84 8.30
CA LEU A 106 -3.21 -9.70 9.15
C LEU A 106 -3.47 -10.23 10.56
N SER A 107 -2.64 -9.81 11.49
CA SER A 107 -2.72 -10.28 12.87
C SER A 107 -3.09 -9.12 13.78
N GLY A 108 -4.25 -9.21 14.41
CA GLY A 108 -4.71 -8.18 15.35
C GLY A 108 -4.27 -8.43 16.78
N GLY A 109 -3.47 -9.47 16.99
CA GLY A 109 -3.09 -9.86 18.32
C GLY A 109 -1.62 -9.69 18.61
N ILE A 110 -1.32 -9.56 19.88
CA ILE A 110 0.03 -9.61 20.40
C ILE A 110 0.17 -10.98 21.02
N SER A 111 1.32 -11.63 20.79
CA SER A 111 1.58 -12.90 21.42
C SER A 111 1.64 -12.71 22.93
N ILE A 112 0.72 -13.32 23.64
CA ILE A 112 0.66 -13.22 25.10
C ILE A 112 1.25 -14.49 25.69
N ASN A 113 2.37 -14.36 26.35
CA ASN A 113 3.03 -15.48 27.00
C ASN A 113 2.81 -15.39 28.51
N GLY A 114 2.90 -16.53 29.18
CA GLY A 114 2.70 -16.57 30.61
C GLY A 114 1.26 -16.46 31.05
N TRP A 115 0.37 -16.62 30.15
CA TRP A 115 -1.06 -16.55 30.36
C TRP A 115 -1.54 -17.85 31.00
N LYS A 116 -2.29 -17.73 31.99
CA LYS A 116 -2.74 -18.92 32.73
C LYS A 116 -4.22 -19.07 32.72
#